data_5c20e921df3e7af2b9581997b69afd8b
#
_entry.id   5c20e921df3e7af2b9581997b69afd8b
#
_cell.length_a   1.000
_cell.length_b   1.000
_cell.length_c   1.000
_cell.angle_alpha   90.00
_cell.angle_beta   90.00
_cell.angle_gamma   90.00
#
_symmetry.space_group_name_H-M   'P 1'
#
loop_
_entity.id
_entity.type
_entity.pdbx_description
1 polymer ?
#
loop_
_entity_poly.entity_id
_entity_poly.type
_entity_poly.pdbx_seq_one_letter_code
_entity_poly.pdbx_strand_id
1 'polypeptide(L)'
;MVVHVRALGPTLFLLLSQAATAEVSASLDYAFYTAHADPQSSLSAILKRSAPPNRRSGRFLGWTDWHVSWHFQWHTSANGECRITAVTTSLTGTITLPKLENATPEQQKELDAVLPALRTHELGHYNIGKETADAIDQAILSLPQMQDCDTLGAAVNQLGRRIIDDQRKVEEQYDLSTKHGKTQGAWLNR
;
A
#
# COMPACT_ATOMS: atom_id res chain seq x y z
N MET A 1 53.87 9.68 57.57
CA MET A 1 52.99 10.63 56.84
C MET A 1 52.77 10.06 55.47
N VAL A 2 51.64 9.30 55.27
CA VAL A 2 51.36 8.53 54.01
C VAL A 2 50.32 9.38 53.25
N VAL A 3 50.71 9.88 52.09
CA VAL A 3 49.81 10.64 51.19
C VAL A 3 49.12 9.64 50.23
N HIS A 4 47.78 9.54 50.33
CA HIS A 4 46.98 8.74 49.41
C HIS A 4 46.58 9.64 48.23
N VAL A 5 47.10 9.35 47.06
CA VAL A 5 46.65 9.95 45.79
C VAL A 5 45.46 9.14 45.25
N ARG A 6 44.26 9.74 45.26
CA ARG A 6 43.08 9.18 44.60
C ARG A 6 43.17 9.50 43.10
N ALA A 7 43.27 8.47 42.28
CA ALA A 7 43.13 8.57 40.84
C ALA A 7 41.65 8.74 40.47
N LEU A 8 41.26 9.85 39.85
CA LEU A 8 39.97 10.04 39.17
C LEU A 8 40.06 9.34 37.81
N GLY A 9 39.32 8.26 37.65
CA GLY A 9 39.15 7.61 36.34
C GLY A 9 38.28 8.46 35.43
N PRO A 10 38.52 8.47 34.10
CA PRO A 10 37.70 9.18 33.15
C PRO A 10 36.31 8.50 32.99
N THR A 11 35.26 9.23 33.29
CA THR A 11 33.88 8.81 33.05
C THR A 11 33.64 8.86 31.57
N LEU A 12 33.59 7.70 30.90
CA LEU A 12 33.24 7.55 29.47
C LEU A 12 31.75 7.81 29.32
N PHE A 13 31.38 8.99 28.82
CA PHE A 13 30.00 9.27 28.38
C PHE A 13 29.72 8.50 27.09
N LEU A 14 29.00 7.38 27.16
CA LEU A 14 28.39 6.73 26.00
C LEU A 14 27.27 7.64 25.47
N LEU A 15 27.52 8.30 24.35
CA LEU A 15 26.49 8.93 23.54
C LEU A 15 25.65 7.81 22.88
N LEU A 16 24.51 7.48 23.47
CA LEU A 16 23.49 6.65 22.83
C LEU A 16 22.91 7.44 21.66
N SER A 17 23.37 7.17 20.45
CA SER A 17 22.69 7.62 19.24
C SER A 17 21.34 6.91 19.16
N GLN A 18 20.25 7.65 19.35
CA GLN A 18 18.90 7.13 19.09
C GLN A 18 18.77 6.92 17.58
N ALA A 19 18.73 5.66 17.17
CA ALA A 19 18.37 5.32 15.79
C ALA A 19 16.91 5.73 15.54
N ALA A 20 16.65 6.36 14.41
CA ALA A 20 15.28 6.64 13.96
C ALA A 20 14.55 5.30 13.74
N THR A 21 13.30 5.23 14.16
CA THR A 21 12.48 4.01 14.05
C THR A 21 11.51 4.12 12.89
N ALA A 22 11.36 3.02 12.15
CA ALA A 22 10.40 2.82 11.06
C ALA A 22 9.36 1.80 11.51
N GLU A 23 8.10 2.06 11.20
CA GLU A 23 7.01 1.11 11.44
C GLU A 23 5.98 1.19 10.32
N VAL A 24 5.84 0.11 9.55
CA VAL A 24 4.80 -0.01 8.52
C VAL A 24 3.74 -1.00 8.98
N SER A 25 2.50 -0.52 9.08
CA SER A 25 1.32 -1.34 9.34
C SER A 25 0.51 -1.50 8.05
N ALA A 26 0.00 -2.72 7.79
CA ALA A 26 -0.78 -3.01 6.60
C ALA A 26 -2.01 -3.85 6.94
N SER A 27 -3.17 -3.44 6.41
CA SER A 27 -4.42 -4.18 6.51
C SER A 27 -5.03 -4.42 5.14
N LEU A 28 -5.69 -5.58 4.97
CA LEU A 28 -6.39 -5.95 3.75
C LEU A 28 -7.76 -6.50 4.09
N ASP A 29 -8.78 -5.88 3.52
CA ASP A 29 -10.17 -6.31 3.60
C ASP A 29 -10.66 -6.85 2.26
N TYR A 30 -11.70 -7.68 2.29
CA TYR A 30 -12.41 -8.17 1.12
C TYR A 30 -13.84 -7.66 1.14
N ALA A 31 -14.25 -7.07 0.03
CA ALA A 31 -15.62 -6.66 -0.24
C ALA A 31 -16.19 -7.45 -1.43
N PHE A 32 -17.51 -7.48 -1.55
CA PHE A 32 -18.18 -8.14 -2.65
C PHE A 32 -19.24 -7.23 -3.24
N TYR A 33 -19.30 -7.16 -4.57
CA TYR A 33 -20.45 -6.61 -5.24
C TYR A 33 -21.38 -7.72 -5.73
N THR A 34 -22.67 -7.50 -5.60
CA THR A 34 -23.69 -8.46 -6.01
C THR A 34 -23.95 -8.35 -7.52
N ALA A 35 -23.83 -9.48 -8.21
CA ALA A 35 -24.22 -9.61 -9.60
C ALA A 35 -25.44 -10.53 -9.70
N HIS A 36 -26.60 -9.94 -10.01
CA HIS A 36 -27.84 -10.69 -10.20
C HIS A 36 -27.81 -11.44 -11.53
N ALA A 37 -27.76 -12.76 -11.42
CA ALA A 37 -27.67 -13.62 -12.59
C ALA A 37 -29.02 -13.71 -13.33
N ASP A 38 -28.89 -13.84 -14.63
CA ASP A 38 -29.97 -14.13 -15.57
C ASP A 38 -29.59 -15.42 -16.31
N PRO A 39 -30.40 -16.48 -16.22
CA PRO A 39 -30.08 -17.78 -16.84
C PRO A 39 -29.80 -17.72 -18.35
N GLN A 40 -30.32 -16.69 -19.03
CA GLN A 40 -30.15 -16.53 -20.50
C GLN A 40 -28.89 -15.71 -20.84
N SER A 41 -28.20 -15.14 -19.84
CA SER A 41 -27.01 -14.29 -20.03
C SER A 41 -25.74 -15.05 -19.72
N SER A 42 -24.66 -14.76 -20.49
CA SER A 42 -23.32 -15.24 -20.13
C SER A 42 -22.84 -14.58 -18.84
N LEU A 43 -22.00 -15.28 -18.08
CA LEU A 43 -21.40 -14.75 -16.86
C LEU A 43 -20.67 -13.44 -17.12
N SER A 44 -19.93 -13.35 -18.22
CA SER A 44 -19.24 -12.11 -18.62
C SER A 44 -20.19 -10.91 -18.77
N ALA A 45 -21.37 -11.13 -19.40
CA ALA A 45 -22.39 -10.09 -19.56
C ALA A 45 -23.01 -9.68 -18.21
N ILE A 46 -23.28 -10.64 -17.34
CA ILE A 46 -23.80 -10.41 -15.99
C ILE A 46 -22.85 -9.54 -15.19
N LEU A 47 -21.58 -9.95 -15.07
CA LEU A 47 -20.58 -9.21 -14.29
C LEU A 47 -20.34 -7.80 -14.83
N LYS A 48 -20.26 -7.66 -16.17
CA LYS A 48 -20.10 -6.34 -16.79
C LYS A 48 -21.25 -5.37 -16.50
N ARG A 49 -22.50 -5.85 -16.45
CA ARG A 49 -23.67 -5.03 -16.11
C ARG A 49 -23.69 -4.64 -14.62
N SER A 50 -23.22 -5.55 -13.78
CA SER A 50 -23.29 -5.41 -12.32
C SER A 50 -22.16 -4.59 -11.74
N ALA A 51 -21.05 -4.40 -12.46
CA ALA A 51 -19.95 -3.56 -12.00
C ALA A 51 -20.40 -2.12 -11.78
N PRO A 52 -19.90 -1.43 -10.71
CA PRO A 52 -20.22 -0.03 -10.46
C PRO A 52 -19.86 0.89 -11.64
N PRO A 53 -20.59 2.02 -11.84
CA PRO A 53 -20.39 2.91 -13.00
C PRO A 53 -18.97 3.45 -13.16
N ASN A 54 -18.30 3.77 -12.06
CA ASN A 54 -16.92 4.25 -12.04
C ASN A 54 -15.88 3.18 -12.42
N ARG A 55 -16.29 1.90 -12.47
CA ARG A 55 -15.47 0.74 -12.88
C ARG A 55 -15.92 0.14 -14.23
N ARG A 56 -16.96 0.72 -14.85
CA ARG A 56 -17.54 0.19 -16.11
C ARG A 56 -16.68 0.40 -17.35
N SER A 57 -15.78 1.36 -17.34
CA SER A 57 -14.83 1.56 -18.45
C SER A 57 -13.88 0.38 -18.59
N GLY A 58 -13.77 -0.43 -17.53
CA GLY A 58 -12.88 -1.55 -17.44
C GLY A 58 -13.51 -2.86 -17.88
N ARG A 59 -12.65 -3.74 -18.22
CA ARG A 59 -12.86 -5.16 -18.42
C ARG A 59 -12.60 -5.90 -17.11
N PHE A 60 -12.75 -5.18 -16.01
CA PHE A 60 -12.37 -5.66 -14.67
C PHE A 60 -13.53 -6.44 -14.07
N LEU A 61 -13.26 -7.66 -13.64
CA LEU A 61 -14.21 -8.49 -12.90
C LEU A 61 -14.11 -8.23 -11.39
N GLY A 62 -13.02 -7.67 -10.94
CA GLY A 62 -12.76 -7.20 -9.58
C GLY A 62 -11.89 -5.96 -9.61
N TRP A 63 -11.57 -5.41 -8.47
CA TRP A 63 -10.63 -4.29 -8.35
C TRP A 63 -10.08 -4.18 -6.93
N THR A 64 -8.91 -3.55 -6.82
CA THR A 64 -8.28 -3.22 -5.56
C THR A 64 -8.23 -1.71 -5.39
N ASP A 65 -8.66 -1.24 -4.24
CA ASP A 65 -8.45 0.11 -3.77
C ASP A 65 -7.48 0.07 -2.59
N TRP A 66 -6.43 0.87 -2.60
CA TRP A 66 -5.54 1.01 -1.46
C TRP A 66 -5.23 2.47 -1.16
N HIS A 67 -4.92 2.73 0.10
CA HIS A 67 -4.57 4.04 0.60
C HIS A 67 -3.39 3.95 1.55
N VAL A 68 -2.39 4.83 1.35
CA VAL A 68 -1.24 4.98 2.24
C VAL A 68 -1.31 6.32 2.94
N SER A 69 -1.07 6.30 4.23
CA SER A 69 -0.90 7.49 5.05
C SER A 69 0.36 7.37 5.89
N TRP A 70 0.95 8.49 6.25
CA TRP A 70 2.15 8.54 7.07
C TRP A 70 2.05 9.60 8.14
N HIS A 71 2.67 9.32 9.29
CA HIS A 71 2.91 10.23 10.38
C HIS A 71 4.41 10.23 10.68
N PHE A 72 4.94 11.36 11.10
CA PHE A 72 6.36 11.47 11.43
C PHE A 72 6.58 12.36 12.63
N GLN A 73 7.67 12.11 13.34
CA GLN A 73 8.16 12.90 14.45
C GLN A 73 9.50 13.48 14.08
N TRP A 74 9.82 14.63 14.66
CA TRP A 74 11.12 15.27 14.46
C TRP A 74 11.69 15.78 15.76
N HIS A 75 12.99 15.98 15.77
CA HIS A 75 13.72 16.68 16.81
C HIS A 75 14.15 18.04 16.27
N THR A 76 13.99 19.10 17.08
CA THR A 76 14.48 20.44 16.79
C THR A 76 15.75 20.68 17.60
N SER A 77 16.84 21.03 16.94
CA SER A 77 18.09 21.39 17.57
C SER A 77 18.09 22.82 18.11
N ALA A 78 19.09 23.18 18.92
CA ALA A 78 19.19 24.53 19.53
C ALA A 78 19.30 25.66 18.50
N ASN A 79 19.80 25.38 17.29
CA ASN A 79 19.88 26.33 16.17
C ASN A 79 18.63 26.35 15.28
N GLY A 80 17.57 25.63 15.65
CA GLY A 80 16.29 25.60 14.92
C GLY A 80 16.20 24.55 13.82
N GLU A 81 17.28 23.84 13.52
CA GLU A 81 17.26 22.78 12.51
C GLU A 81 16.45 21.57 12.97
N CYS A 82 15.75 20.93 12.02
CA CYS A 82 14.86 19.80 12.29
C CYS A 82 15.30 18.54 11.52
N ARG A 83 15.23 17.38 12.19
CA ARG A 83 15.49 16.06 11.61
C ARG A 83 14.41 15.06 12.01
N ILE A 84 14.11 14.12 11.14
CA ILE A 84 13.17 13.01 11.44
C ILE A 84 13.76 12.13 12.55
N THR A 85 12.89 11.73 13.49
CA THR A 85 13.23 10.79 14.58
C THR A 85 12.40 9.52 14.52
N ALA A 86 11.19 9.57 13.97
CA ALA A 86 10.35 8.39 13.77
C ALA A 86 9.40 8.61 12.58
N VAL A 87 9.05 7.52 11.91
CA VAL A 87 7.99 7.47 10.90
C VAL A 87 7.09 6.28 11.21
N THR A 88 5.80 6.46 11.05
CA THR A 88 4.79 5.41 11.08
C THR A 88 3.98 5.52 9.81
N THR A 89 4.04 4.49 8.98
CA THR A 89 3.31 4.43 7.71
C THR A 89 2.22 3.36 7.79
N SER A 90 1.02 3.69 7.32
CA SER A 90 -0.12 2.78 7.35
C SER A 90 -0.67 2.59 5.94
N LEU A 91 -0.88 1.32 5.56
CA LEU A 91 -1.58 0.92 4.35
C LEU A 91 -2.92 0.29 4.72
N THR A 92 -3.98 0.76 4.09
CA THR A 92 -5.26 0.06 4.08
C THR A 92 -5.60 -0.34 2.66
N GLY A 93 -6.04 -1.57 2.44
CA GLY A 93 -6.45 -2.09 1.14
C GLY A 93 -7.81 -2.76 1.19
N THR A 94 -8.56 -2.67 0.10
CA THR A 94 -9.81 -3.42 -0.08
C THR A 94 -9.82 -4.05 -1.46
N ILE A 95 -9.91 -5.37 -1.50
CA ILE A 95 -10.14 -6.13 -2.73
C ILE A 95 -11.64 -6.38 -2.87
N THR A 96 -12.22 -5.90 -3.96
CA THR A 96 -13.64 -6.11 -4.26
C THR A 96 -13.79 -7.14 -5.37
N LEU A 97 -14.58 -8.18 -5.11
CA LEU A 97 -14.81 -9.33 -5.99
C LEU A 97 -16.30 -9.50 -6.30
N PRO A 98 -16.69 -10.18 -7.38
CA PRO A 98 -18.06 -10.49 -7.67
C PRO A 98 -18.63 -11.58 -6.76
N LYS A 99 -19.91 -11.46 -6.44
CA LYS A 99 -20.73 -12.50 -5.85
C LYS A 99 -22.01 -12.65 -6.68
N LEU A 100 -22.32 -13.86 -7.11
CA LEU A 100 -23.56 -14.13 -7.87
C LEU A 100 -24.74 -14.33 -6.91
N GLU A 101 -25.90 -13.82 -7.35
CA GLU A 101 -27.21 -14.15 -6.79
C GLU A 101 -28.11 -14.67 -7.89
N ASN A 102 -28.92 -15.70 -7.59
CA ASN A 102 -29.84 -16.38 -8.52
C ASN A 102 -29.14 -17.02 -9.75
N ALA A 103 -27.88 -17.46 -9.57
CA ALA A 103 -27.11 -18.08 -10.64
C ALA A 103 -27.55 -19.52 -10.92
N THR A 104 -27.41 -19.95 -12.17
CA THR A 104 -27.45 -21.36 -12.47
C THR A 104 -26.20 -22.07 -11.91
N PRO A 105 -26.25 -23.40 -11.71
CA PRO A 105 -25.08 -24.17 -11.29
C PRO A 105 -23.88 -23.98 -12.23
N GLU A 106 -24.13 -23.85 -13.54
CA GLU A 106 -23.10 -23.65 -14.57
C GLU A 106 -22.44 -22.28 -14.41
N GLN A 107 -23.24 -21.21 -14.22
CA GLN A 107 -22.74 -19.86 -14.01
C GLN A 107 -21.92 -19.77 -12.71
N GLN A 108 -22.38 -20.41 -11.64
CA GLN A 108 -21.63 -20.46 -10.38
C GLN A 108 -20.30 -21.20 -10.56
N LYS A 109 -20.32 -22.36 -11.22
CA LYS A 109 -19.11 -23.14 -11.53
C LYS A 109 -18.09 -22.35 -12.36
N GLU A 110 -18.58 -21.57 -13.35
CA GLU A 110 -17.73 -20.70 -14.17
C GLU A 110 -17.09 -19.60 -13.33
N LEU A 111 -17.84 -18.95 -12.42
CA LEU A 111 -17.26 -17.95 -11.49
C LEU A 111 -16.24 -18.60 -10.56
N ASP A 112 -16.55 -19.74 -9.95
CA ASP A 112 -15.68 -20.43 -9.02
C ASP A 112 -14.33 -20.84 -9.66
N ALA A 113 -14.35 -21.11 -10.96
CA ALA A 113 -13.15 -21.45 -11.72
C ALA A 113 -12.21 -20.24 -11.95
N VAL A 114 -12.76 -19.05 -12.11
CA VAL A 114 -11.97 -17.84 -12.41
C VAL A 114 -11.61 -17.02 -11.15
N LEU A 115 -12.40 -17.14 -10.10
CA LEU A 115 -12.29 -16.32 -8.90
C LEU A 115 -10.92 -16.41 -8.20
N PRO A 116 -10.25 -17.57 -8.07
CA PRO A 116 -8.91 -17.65 -7.49
C PRO A 116 -7.86 -16.85 -8.27
N ALA A 117 -7.90 -16.91 -9.60
CA ALA A 117 -6.99 -16.17 -10.46
C ALA A 117 -7.26 -14.66 -10.40
N LEU A 118 -8.54 -14.27 -10.35
CA LEU A 118 -8.92 -12.87 -10.14
C LEU A 118 -8.40 -12.35 -8.81
N ARG A 119 -8.60 -13.09 -7.73
CA ARG A 119 -8.08 -12.74 -6.41
C ARG A 119 -6.55 -12.59 -6.42
N THR A 120 -5.83 -13.46 -7.12
CA THR A 120 -4.37 -13.37 -7.27
C THR A 120 -3.96 -12.09 -7.99
N HIS A 121 -4.68 -11.70 -9.03
CA HIS A 121 -4.43 -10.46 -9.75
C HIS A 121 -4.63 -9.25 -8.85
N GLU A 122 -5.77 -9.16 -8.16
CA GLU A 122 -6.07 -8.06 -7.25
C GLU A 122 -5.10 -7.98 -6.07
N LEU A 123 -4.64 -9.13 -5.57
CA LEU A 123 -3.60 -9.17 -4.53
C LEU A 123 -2.27 -8.60 -5.04
N GLY A 124 -1.98 -8.70 -6.34
CA GLY A 124 -0.82 -8.05 -6.96
C GLY A 124 -0.88 -6.52 -6.81
N HIS A 125 -2.02 -5.91 -7.06
CA HIS A 125 -2.23 -4.47 -6.83
C HIS A 125 -2.06 -4.08 -5.35
N TYR A 126 -2.59 -4.88 -4.42
CA TYR A 126 -2.36 -4.64 -2.99
C TYR A 126 -0.88 -4.73 -2.62
N ASN A 127 -0.13 -5.66 -3.20
CA ASN A 127 1.31 -5.78 -2.95
C ASN A 127 2.10 -4.56 -3.46
N ILE A 128 1.69 -3.96 -4.59
CA ILE A 128 2.25 -2.67 -5.05
C ILE A 128 1.99 -1.58 -4.00
N GLY A 129 0.80 -1.55 -3.41
CA GLY A 129 0.50 -0.66 -2.28
C GLY A 129 1.42 -0.87 -1.08
N LYS A 130 1.76 -2.12 -0.74
CA LYS A 130 2.72 -2.44 0.33
C LYS A 130 4.12 -1.93 0.02
N GLU A 131 4.62 -2.20 -1.19
CA GLU A 131 5.92 -1.69 -1.63
C GLU A 131 5.96 -0.17 -1.62
N THR A 132 4.84 0.49 -1.94
CA THR A 132 4.69 1.94 -1.85
C THR A 132 4.81 2.44 -0.40
N ALA A 133 4.14 1.79 0.54
CA ALA A 133 4.20 2.15 1.96
C ALA A 133 5.63 1.99 2.51
N ASP A 134 6.29 0.87 2.20
CA ASP A 134 7.69 0.62 2.59
C ASP A 134 8.64 1.66 1.99
N ALA A 135 8.46 2.02 0.72
CA ALA A 135 9.27 3.03 0.05
C ALA A 135 9.10 4.43 0.66
N ILE A 136 7.87 4.82 1.00
CA ILE A 136 7.58 6.10 1.66
C ILE A 136 8.26 6.15 3.03
N ASP A 137 8.12 5.10 3.83
CA ASP A 137 8.68 5.01 5.18
C ASP A 137 10.20 5.17 5.16
N GLN A 138 10.88 4.39 4.33
CA GLN A 138 12.34 4.45 4.17
C GLN A 138 12.82 5.80 3.61
N ALA A 139 12.11 6.36 2.63
CA ALA A 139 12.48 7.62 2.01
C ALA A 139 12.35 8.79 3.01
N ILE A 140 11.30 8.81 3.83
CA ILE A 140 11.11 9.84 4.86
C ILE A 140 12.22 9.74 5.92
N LEU A 141 12.54 8.54 6.41
CA LEU A 141 13.62 8.34 7.38
C LEU A 141 14.99 8.78 6.85
N SER A 142 15.19 8.69 5.54
CA SER A 142 16.45 9.04 4.89
C SER A 142 16.59 10.53 4.60
N LEU A 143 15.57 11.36 4.90
CA LEU A 143 15.66 12.81 4.69
C LEU A 143 16.75 13.42 5.56
N PRO A 144 17.58 14.31 4.99
CA PRO A 144 18.57 15.03 5.76
C PRO A 144 17.91 16.00 6.75
N GLN A 145 18.69 16.41 7.75
CA GLN A 145 18.33 17.54 8.60
C GLN A 145 18.10 18.80 7.76
N MET A 146 17.07 19.57 8.08
CA MET A 146 16.69 20.80 7.38
C MET A 146 16.74 22.00 8.30
N GLN A 147 16.82 23.19 7.69
CA GLN A 147 17.01 24.48 8.39
C GLN A 147 15.89 24.80 9.38
N ASP A 148 14.68 24.26 9.17
CA ASP A 148 13.50 24.44 10.02
C ASP A 148 12.51 23.29 9.84
N CYS A 149 11.53 23.18 10.73
CA CYS A 149 10.54 22.11 10.73
C CYS A 149 9.47 22.24 9.65
N ASP A 150 9.15 23.46 9.22
CA ASP A 150 8.17 23.69 8.15
C ASP A 150 8.71 23.19 6.82
N THR A 151 9.97 23.51 6.52
CA THR A 151 10.70 22.98 5.34
C THR A 151 10.77 21.46 5.37
N LEU A 152 11.09 20.86 6.54
CA LEU A 152 11.12 19.42 6.70
C LEU A 152 9.72 18.80 6.43
N GLY A 153 8.68 19.35 7.04
CA GLY A 153 7.30 18.87 6.87
C GLY A 153 6.82 18.96 5.42
N ALA A 154 7.15 20.04 4.72
CA ALA A 154 6.85 20.21 3.30
C ALA A 154 7.57 19.16 2.45
N ALA A 155 8.87 18.91 2.71
CA ALA A 155 9.67 17.93 2.01
C ALA A 155 9.15 16.50 2.21
N VAL A 156 8.78 16.11 3.43
CA VAL A 156 8.16 14.82 3.74
C VAL A 156 6.91 14.60 2.89
N ASN A 157 5.97 15.56 2.94
CA ASN A 157 4.70 15.42 2.24
C ASN A 157 4.86 15.45 0.70
N GLN A 158 5.81 16.21 0.18
CA GLN A 158 6.11 16.22 -1.25
C GLN A 158 6.72 14.88 -1.69
N LEU A 159 7.63 14.32 -0.89
CA LEU A 159 8.28 13.05 -1.16
C LEU A 159 7.25 11.89 -1.20
N GLY A 160 6.39 11.80 -0.17
CA GLY A 160 5.36 10.76 -0.11
C GLY A 160 4.40 10.81 -1.30
N ARG A 161 3.92 12.01 -1.66
CA ARG A 161 3.05 12.20 -2.84
C ARG A 161 3.74 11.80 -4.14
N ARG A 162 5.01 12.14 -4.32
CA ARG A 162 5.79 11.77 -5.51
C ARG A 162 5.92 10.26 -5.63
N ILE A 163 6.21 9.56 -4.54
CA ILE A 163 6.29 8.10 -4.55
C ILE A 163 4.95 7.48 -4.96
N ILE A 164 3.83 7.97 -4.42
CA ILE A 164 2.48 7.50 -4.83
C ILE A 164 2.23 7.73 -6.32
N ASP A 165 2.59 8.91 -6.85
CA ASP A 165 2.40 9.24 -8.27
C ASP A 165 3.26 8.35 -9.19
N ASP A 166 4.47 8.00 -8.76
CA ASP A 166 5.32 7.09 -9.53
C ASP A 166 4.78 5.65 -9.50
N GLN A 167 4.18 5.21 -8.39
CA GLN A 167 3.57 3.88 -8.28
C GLN A 167 2.32 3.70 -9.15
N ARG A 168 1.62 4.76 -9.53
CA ARG A 168 0.55 4.67 -10.54
C ARG A 168 1.03 4.09 -11.87
N LYS A 169 2.27 4.38 -12.27
CA LYS A 169 2.89 3.80 -13.46
C LYS A 169 3.19 2.31 -13.29
N VAL A 170 3.56 1.90 -12.08
CA VAL A 170 3.77 0.48 -11.74
C VAL A 170 2.46 -0.29 -11.80
N GLU A 171 1.37 0.28 -11.27
CA GLU A 171 0.00 -0.25 -11.38
C GLU A 171 -0.40 -0.47 -12.85
N GLU A 172 -0.25 0.57 -13.68
CA GLU A 172 -0.55 0.49 -15.12
C GLU A 172 0.31 -0.58 -15.81
N GLN A 173 1.59 -0.65 -15.50
CA GLN A 173 2.50 -1.65 -16.06
C GLN A 173 2.15 -3.07 -15.63
N TYR A 174 1.72 -3.26 -14.37
CA TYR A 174 1.24 -4.54 -13.88
C TYR A 174 0.00 -5.00 -14.66
N ASP A 175 -0.98 -4.14 -14.84
CA ASP A 175 -2.17 -4.40 -15.64
C ASP A 175 -1.83 -4.74 -17.10
N LEU A 176 -0.95 -3.97 -17.72
CA LEU A 176 -0.51 -4.24 -19.11
C LEU A 176 0.19 -5.58 -19.24
N SER A 177 1.12 -5.90 -18.34
CA SER A 177 1.91 -7.14 -18.37
C SER A 177 1.06 -8.39 -18.12
N THR A 178 0.09 -8.28 -17.21
CA THR A 178 -0.86 -9.36 -16.91
C THR A 178 -2.05 -9.39 -17.87
N LYS A 179 -2.16 -8.39 -18.76
CA LYS A 179 -3.36 -8.17 -19.61
C LYS A 179 -4.64 -8.12 -18.75
N HIS A 180 -4.59 -7.33 -17.67
CA HIS A 180 -5.64 -7.23 -16.67
C HIS A 180 -6.03 -8.61 -16.09
N GLY A 181 -5.03 -9.34 -15.62
CA GLY A 181 -5.19 -10.66 -15.01
C GLY A 181 -5.38 -11.82 -15.99
N LYS A 182 -5.56 -11.56 -17.31
CA LYS A 182 -5.79 -12.63 -18.30
C LYS A 182 -4.68 -13.66 -18.33
N THR A 183 -3.41 -13.23 -18.27
CA THR A 183 -2.27 -14.15 -18.29
C THR A 183 -2.14 -14.97 -17.00
N GLN A 184 -2.85 -14.56 -15.95
CA GLN A 184 -2.94 -15.24 -14.66
C GLN A 184 -4.17 -16.17 -14.57
N GLY A 185 -5.03 -16.19 -15.60
CA GLY A 185 -6.25 -16.99 -15.64
C GLY A 185 -7.53 -16.26 -15.19
N ALA A 186 -7.43 -14.97 -14.83
CA ALA A 186 -8.58 -14.13 -14.49
C ALA A 186 -9.36 -13.68 -15.74
N TRP A 187 -9.89 -14.64 -16.49
CA TRP A 187 -10.55 -14.37 -17.77
C TRP A 187 -11.77 -15.26 -17.98
N LEU A 188 -12.87 -14.63 -18.41
CA LEU A 188 -14.07 -15.33 -18.86
C LEU A 188 -14.08 -15.39 -20.39
N ASN A 189 -14.35 -16.56 -20.93
CA ASN A 189 -14.62 -16.71 -22.35
C ASN A 189 -15.94 -15.97 -22.67
N ARG A 190 -15.99 -15.33 -23.83
CA ARG A 190 -17.19 -14.65 -24.32
C ARG A 190 -18.25 -15.64 -24.76
#